data_db1da3a1ea5df252f522103ef2f4b8b9
#
_entry.id   db1da3a1ea5df252f522103ef2f4b8b9
#
_cell.length_a   1.000
_cell.length_b   1.000
_cell.length_c   1.000
_cell.angle_alpha   90.00
_cell.angle_beta   90.00
_cell.angle_gamma   90.00
#
_symmetry.space_group_name_H-M   'P 1'
#
loop_
_entity.id
_entity.type
_entity.pdbx_description
1 polymer ?
#
loop_
_entity_poly.entity_id
_entity_poly.type
_entity_poly.pdbx_seq_one_letter_code
_entity_poly.pdbx_strand_id
1 'polypeptide(L)'
;MPAATPVLLVSDHVAGAVHLLTVPDGAVAGRLTGRHLSEHAGFLALPGGRVACVDDRRGELLVLNPYAEELVERAIPVAVPAEHLACDPSGRRLAVTTGLGKNSEPWSDLLTVLDLATGEAARVRTRVGEPGVTVLGGADPLAVLRHREPGALAVHRFADLLAAPPGCPLVTPHALLPLPDDGHGDAQAPGSEQVFAATSQGVHRARRRGDVLVAEAVIPWASPARGWYLRLDTRRQALWTTLRGGDPDPLRWPEWTNQAWHHELGTGRTLLTDLGPGLVFRLALARCHTAFTRVHPDGDDLILLGADGAARRFPLPGMDGAPGRGGTPWEGVQRRAVAASPGSDWIAVTRGGHGEVHIVDAETGHEAARPRLSTPLHHGGHLTLRVQNDGADGDPVGR
;
A
#
# COMPACT_ATOMS: atom_id res chain seq x y z
N MET A 1 3.99 -30.51 -5.10
CA MET A 1 4.44 -29.98 -3.80
C MET A 1 3.22 -29.52 -3.05
N PRO A 2 3.06 -29.76 -1.74
CA PRO A 2 1.97 -29.13 -1.00
C PRO A 2 2.09 -27.61 -1.15
N ALA A 3 0.94 -26.93 -1.29
CA ALA A 3 0.93 -25.48 -1.33
C ALA A 3 1.54 -24.96 -0.02
N ALA A 4 2.46 -24.01 -0.13
CA ALA A 4 3.06 -23.41 1.06
C ALA A 4 1.97 -22.75 1.90
N THR A 5 1.98 -22.97 3.20
CA THR A 5 1.01 -22.40 4.14
C THR A 5 1.11 -20.87 4.10
N PRO A 6 0.02 -20.16 3.85
CA PRO A 6 0.04 -18.70 3.89
C PRO A 6 0.40 -18.19 5.28
N VAL A 7 1.10 -17.06 5.34
CA VAL A 7 1.50 -16.38 6.59
C VAL A 7 1.00 -14.94 6.56
N LEU A 8 0.46 -14.51 7.69
CA LEU A 8 0.03 -13.14 7.92
C LEU A 8 1.03 -12.43 8.83
N LEU A 9 1.59 -11.33 8.37
CA LEU A 9 2.38 -10.41 9.20
C LEU A 9 1.46 -9.30 9.70
N VAL A 10 1.54 -9.04 11.01
CA VAL A 10 0.76 -8.00 11.68
C VAL A 10 1.72 -7.05 12.39
N SER A 11 1.74 -5.78 11.99
CA SER A 11 2.47 -4.73 12.70
C SER A 11 1.65 -4.22 13.87
N ASP A 12 2.22 -4.32 15.05
CA ASP A 12 1.67 -3.84 16.31
C ASP A 12 2.51 -2.66 16.80
N HIS A 13 2.03 -1.44 16.53
CA HIS A 13 2.74 -0.21 16.90
C HIS A 13 2.78 0.02 18.41
N VAL A 14 1.79 -0.49 19.16
CA VAL A 14 1.72 -0.35 20.62
C VAL A 14 2.77 -1.24 21.29
N ALA A 15 2.85 -2.49 20.86
CA ALA A 15 3.84 -3.43 21.39
C ALA A 15 5.24 -3.23 20.79
N GLY A 16 5.38 -2.45 19.73
CA GLY A 16 6.63 -2.36 18.97
C GLY A 16 7.05 -3.73 18.43
N ALA A 17 6.14 -4.41 17.73
CA ALA A 17 6.36 -5.77 17.28
C ALA A 17 5.74 -6.06 15.91
N VAL A 18 6.29 -7.08 15.25
CA VAL A 18 5.66 -7.74 14.10
C VAL A 18 5.33 -9.17 14.52
N HIS A 19 4.06 -9.53 14.45
CA HIS A 19 3.61 -10.89 14.70
C HIS A 19 3.50 -11.66 13.39
N LEU A 20 3.89 -12.92 13.39
CA LEU A 20 3.65 -13.88 12.31
C LEU A 20 2.54 -14.83 12.74
N LEU A 21 1.48 -14.89 11.96
CA LEU A 21 0.36 -15.78 12.18
C LEU A 21 0.24 -16.76 11.01
N THR A 22 0.04 -18.03 11.29
CA THR A 22 -0.30 -19.01 10.25
C THR A 22 -1.74 -18.80 9.79
N VAL A 23 -2.01 -19.10 8.54
CA VAL A 23 -3.35 -18.99 7.93
C VAL A 23 -3.71 -20.36 7.37
N PRO A 24 -4.91 -20.92 7.70
CA PRO A 24 -6.09 -20.20 8.25
C PRO A 24 -6.25 -20.21 9.78
N ASP A 25 -5.47 -20.96 10.52
CA ASP A 25 -5.72 -21.25 11.94
C ASP A 25 -5.37 -20.09 12.91
N GLY A 26 -4.66 -19.07 12.45
CA GLY A 26 -4.31 -17.90 13.24
C GLY A 26 -3.29 -18.16 14.35
N ALA A 27 -2.61 -19.31 14.35
CA ALA A 27 -1.61 -19.61 15.36
C ALA A 27 -0.39 -18.69 15.22
N VAL A 28 0.20 -18.30 16.35
CA VAL A 28 1.42 -17.47 16.36
C VAL A 28 2.61 -18.33 15.96
N ALA A 29 3.15 -18.12 14.77
CA ALA A 29 4.33 -18.80 14.25
C ALA A 29 5.63 -18.11 14.68
N GLY A 30 5.60 -16.81 14.98
CA GLY A 30 6.78 -16.06 15.40
C GLY A 30 6.45 -14.62 15.77
N ARG A 31 7.44 -13.94 16.34
CA ARG A 31 7.32 -12.54 16.74
C ARG A 31 8.67 -11.83 16.66
N LEU A 32 8.72 -10.70 15.99
CA LEU A 32 9.85 -9.77 16.01
C LEU A 32 9.52 -8.63 16.97
N THR A 33 10.32 -8.39 17.99
CA THR A 33 10.09 -7.37 19.03
C THR A 33 11.10 -6.23 18.97
N GLY A 34 10.78 -5.10 19.62
CA GLY A 34 11.64 -3.91 19.67
C GLY A 34 11.75 -3.22 18.31
N ARG A 35 10.69 -3.27 17.49
CA ARG A 35 10.59 -2.67 16.17
C ARG A 35 9.38 -1.76 16.07
N HIS A 36 9.58 -0.54 15.61
CA HIS A 36 8.53 0.45 15.43
C HIS A 36 8.40 0.74 13.93
N LEU A 37 7.54 -0.04 13.27
CA LEU A 37 7.35 0.10 11.84
C LEU A 37 6.69 1.45 11.50
N SER A 38 7.06 1.99 10.35
CA SER A 38 6.44 3.20 9.83
C SER A 38 4.92 3.03 9.71
N GLU A 39 4.18 4.02 10.21
CA GLU A 39 2.72 4.05 10.10
C GLU A 39 2.25 4.37 8.67
N HIS A 40 3.10 4.99 7.84
CA HIS A 40 2.78 5.39 6.49
C HIS A 40 3.26 4.37 5.45
N ALA A 41 4.53 4.00 5.47
CA ALA A 41 5.12 3.11 4.48
C ALA A 41 4.57 1.67 4.53
N GLY A 42 4.19 1.16 5.72
CA GLY A 42 3.63 -0.17 5.90
C GLY A 42 4.54 -1.30 5.44
N PHE A 43 3.94 -2.32 4.81
CA PHE A 43 4.66 -3.46 4.25
C PHE A 43 4.70 -3.40 2.72
N LEU A 44 5.86 -3.66 2.14
CA LEU A 44 6.06 -3.85 0.70
C LEU A 44 6.33 -5.33 0.42
N ALA A 45 5.54 -5.95 -0.41
CA ALA A 45 5.78 -7.32 -0.84
C ALA A 45 6.97 -7.42 -1.79
N LEU A 46 7.81 -8.43 -1.56
CA LEU A 46 8.95 -8.79 -2.39
C LEU A 46 8.76 -10.18 -2.98
N PRO A 47 9.48 -10.51 -4.07
CA PRO A 47 9.46 -11.87 -4.64
C PRO A 47 9.85 -12.94 -3.62
N GLY A 48 9.29 -14.15 -3.79
CA GLY A 48 9.56 -15.28 -2.91
C GLY A 48 8.88 -15.21 -1.55
N GLY A 49 7.78 -14.45 -1.44
CA GLY A 49 7.01 -14.32 -0.21
C GLY A 49 7.66 -13.40 0.83
N ARG A 50 8.81 -12.80 0.52
CA ARG A 50 9.50 -11.83 1.40
C ARG A 50 8.73 -10.52 1.49
N VAL A 51 9.11 -9.70 2.48
CA VAL A 51 8.46 -8.41 2.76
C VAL A 51 9.54 -7.39 3.13
N ALA A 52 9.43 -6.16 2.63
CA ALA A 52 10.20 -5.03 3.15
C ALA A 52 9.30 -4.13 4.00
N CYS A 53 9.87 -3.54 5.06
CA CYS A 53 9.25 -2.53 5.89
C CYS A 53 10.32 -1.64 6.51
N VAL A 54 9.94 -0.48 7.03
CA VAL A 54 10.89 0.45 7.68
C VAL A 54 10.60 0.53 9.17
N ASP A 55 11.64 0.40 9.98
CA ASP A 55 11.63 0.73 11.41
C ASP A 55 11.99 2.21 11.56
N ASP A 56 11.00 3.06 11.75
CA ASP A 56 11.19 4.53 11.84
C ASP A 56 11.99 4.94 13.08
N ARG A 57 11.96 4.14 14.14
CA ARG A 57 12.72 4.45 15.36
C ARG A 57 14.21 4.16 15.22
N ARG A 58 14.56 3.14 14.44
CA ARG A 58 15.96 2.76 14.19
C ARG A 58 16.54 3.33 12.91
N GLY A 59 15.68 3.84 12.02
CA GLY A 59 16.10 4.31 10.70
C GLY A 59 16.60 3.16 9.83
N GLU A 60 15.93 2.01 9.86
CA GLU A 60 16.34 0.80 9.16
C GLU A 60 15.22 0.28 8.26
N LEU A 61 15.54 -0.02 7.01
CA LEU A 61 14.72 -0.90 6.17
C LEU A 61 15.04 -2.35 6.55
N LEU A 62 14.01 -3.11 6.86
CA LEU A 62 14.07 -4.53 7.15
C LEU A 62 13.59 -5.32 5.93
N VAL A 63 14.34 -6.35 5.55
CA VAL A 63 13.86 -7.41 4.65
C VAL A 63 13.52 -8.62 5.50
N LEU A 64 12.25 -8.98 5.53
CA LEU A 64 11.71 -10.08 6.32
C LEU A 64 11.41 -11.27 5.41
N ASN A 65 11.79 -12.46 5.85
CA ASN A 65 11.42 -13.72 5.21
C ASN A 65 10.62 -14.58 6.20
N PRO A 66 9.27 -14.59 6.10
CA PRO A 66 8.44 -15.33 7.04
C PRO A 66 8.56 -16.85 6.92
N TYR A 67 9.29 -17.35 5.94
CA TYR A 67 9.51 -18.78 5.67
C TYR A 67 10.92 -19.27 6.03
N ALA A 68 11.81 -18.36 6.45
CA ALA A 68 13.16 -18.70 6.91
C ALA A 68 13.20 -18.91 8.43
N GLU A 69 14.23 -19.58 8.91
CA GLU A 69 14.48 -19.77 10.34
C GLU A 69 14.72 -18.41 11.03
N GLU A 70 15.50 -17.53 10.40
CA GLU A 70 15.67 -16.16 10.85
C GLU A 70 14.75 -15.23 10.04
N LEU A 71 13.79 -14.62 10.75
CA LEU A 71 12.81 -13.73 10.13
C LEU A 71 13.45 -12.53 9.42
N VAL A 72 14.51 -11.94 9.99
CA VAL A 72 15.18 -10.75 9.44
C VAL A 72 16.36 -11.18 8.57
N GLU A 73 16.22 -11.11 7.26
CA GLU A 73 17.32 -11.38 6.33
C GLU A 73 18.32 -10.22 6.25
N ARG A 74 17.80 -8.99 6.30
CA ARG A 74 18.62 -7.77 6.20
C ARG A 74 18.03 -6.63 7.02
N ALA A 75 18.92 -5.76 7.53
CA ALA A 75 18.60 -4.47 8.10
C ALA A 75 19.57 -3.44 7.49
N ILE A 76 19.04 -2.42 6.81
CA ILE A 76 19.81 -1.45 6.02
C ILE A 76 19.42 -0.04 6.43
N PRO A 77 20.37 0.85 6.77
CA PRO A 77 20.05 2.22 7.18
C PRO A 77 19.35 3.02 6.08
N VAL A 78 18.20 3.64 6.41
CA VAL A 78 17.42 4.51 5.52
C VAL A 78 17.05 5.82 6.19
N ALA A 79 16.60 6.80 5.41
CA ALA A 79 16.02 8.01 5.95
C ALA A 79 14.61 7.76 6.51
N VAL A 80 14.27 8.43 7.61
CA VAL A 80 12.97 8.33 8.30
C VAL A 80 12.44 9.72 8.67
N PRO A 81 11.13 9.90 8.92
CA PRO A 81 10.06 8.89 8.84
C PRO A 81 9.79 8.44 7.40
N ALA A 82 9.60 7.15 7.19
CA ALA A 82 9.33 6.62 5.87
C ALA A 82 7.86 6.86 5.47
N GLU A 83 7.66 7.31 4.24
CA GLU A 83 6.32 7.60 3.71
C GLU A 83 5.90 6.59 2.64
N HIS A 84 6.77 6.30 1.67
CA HIS A 84 6.51 5.33 0.62
C HIS A 84 7.69 4.39 0.41
N LEU A 85 7.35 3.16 0.03
CA LEU A 85 8.26 2.09 -0.35
C LEU A 85 7.92 1.60 -1.75
N ALA A 86 8.93 1.37 -2.57
CA ALA A 86 8.76 0.69 -3.86
C ALA A 86 9.94 -0.22 -4.15
N CYS A 87 9.70 -1.26 -4.96
CA CYS A 87 10.76 -2.09 -5.52
C CYS A 87 10.57 -2.28 -7.03
N ASP A 88 11.67 -2.63 -7.71
CA ASP A 88 11.59 -3.12 -9.07
C ASP A 88 10.94 -4.53 -9.11
N PRO A 89 10.50 -5.02 -10.27
CA PRO A 89 9.86 -6.34 -10.38
C PRO A 89 10.71 -7.51 -9.89
N SER A 90 12.02 -7.37 -9.88
CA SER A 90 12.93 -8.40 -9.35
C SER A 90 13.03 -8.37 -7.81
N GLY A 91 12.55 -7.31 -7.17
CA GLY A 91 12.71 -7.06 -5.73
C GLY A 91 14.16 -6.80 -5.32
N ARG A 92 15.03 -6.49 -6.27
CA ARG A 92 16.44 -6.20 -6.02
C ARG A 92 16.67 -4.74 -5.66
N ARG A 93 16.03 -3.83 -6.38
CA ARG A 93 16.22 -2.39 -6.22
C ARG A 93 15.03 -1.80 -5.50
N LEU A 94 15.29 -1.15 -4.38
CA LEU A 94 14.27 -0.55 -3.54
C LEU A 94 14.48 0.96 -3.47
N ALA A 95 13.36 1.66 -3.26
CA ALA A 95 13.35 3.09 -3.00
C ALA A 95 12.44 3.39 -1.80
N VAL A 96 12.87 4.31 -0.94
CA VAL A 96 12.16 4.78 0.25
C VAL A 96 12.13 6.29 0.22
N THR A 97 10.94 6.89 0.31
CA THR A 97 10.79 8.35 0.47
C THR A 97 10.41 8.70 1.90
N THR A 98 10.77 9.90 2.33
CA THR A 98 10.29 10.46 3.60
C THR A 98 9.06 11.31 3.40
N GLY A 99 8.26 11.51 4.49
CA GLY A 99 7.12 12.39 4.56
C GLY A 99 7.35 13.45 5.64
N LEU A 100 8.34 14.34 5.45
CA LEU A 100 8.63 15.41 6.42
C LEU A 100 7.59 16.55 6.42
N GLY A 101 6.62 16.44 5.53
CA GLY A 101 5.33 17.15 5.50
C GLY A 101 5.41 18.66 5.50
N LYS A 102 5.41 19.27 6.66
CA LYS A 102 5.29 20.72 6.85
C LYS A 102 6.64 21.45 6.96
N ASN A 103 7.71 20.86 6.46
CA ASN A 103 8.98 21.54 6.43
C ASN A 103 8.91 22.76 5.50
N SER A 104 9.47 23.88 5.93
CA SER A 104 9.48 25.12 5.14
C SER A 104 10.48 25.10 3.99
N GLU A 105 11.38 24.12 3.95
CA GLU A 105 12.39 24.02 2.89
C GLU A 105 11.89 23.16 1.73
N PRO A 106 11.88 23.71 0.48
CA PRO A 106 11.28 23.03 -0.67
C PRO A 106 11.93 21.70 -1.06
N TRP A 107 13.11 21.40 -0.55
CA TRP A 107 13.92 20.20 -0.88
C TRP A 107 14.35 19.45 0.37
N SER A 108 13.47 19.27 1.31
CA SER A 108 13.78 18.64 2.60
C SER A 108 13.38 17.19 2.73
N ASP A 109 12.51 16.68 1.88
CA ASP A 109 12.26 15.24 1.85
C ASP A 109 13.45 14.48 1.25
N LEU A 110 13.63 13.25 1.71
CA LEU A 110 14.75 12.40 1.30
C LEU A 110 14.25 11.20 0.50
N LEU A 111 15.02 10.84 -0.50
CA LEU A 111 14.91 9.58 -1.22
C LEU A 111 16.11 8.72 -0.85
N THR A 112 15.89 7.54 -0.30
CA THR A 112 16.91 6.51 -0.14
C THR A 112 16.71 5.45 -1.22
N VAL A 113 17.75 5.14 -2.00
CA VAL A 113 17.75 4.04 -2.97
C VAL A 113 18.75 2.98 -2.54
N LEU A 114 18.39 1.71 -2.80
CA LEU A 114 19.15 0.54 -2.35
C LEU A 114 19.20 -0.51 -3.45
N ASP A 115 20.38 -1.14 -3.62
CA ASP A 115 20.53 -2.38 -4.37
C ASP A 115 20.78 -3.53 -3.39
N LEU A 116 19.80 -4.41 -3.22
CA LEU A 116 19.89 -5.53 -2.28
C LEU A 116 20.93 -6.58 -2.68
N ALA A 117 21.33 -6.64 -3.96
CA ALA A 117 22.33 -7.62 -4.39
C ALA A 117 23.76 -7.17 -4.02
N THR A 118 24.05 -5.87 -4.16
CA THR A 118 25.39 -5.31 -3.83
C THR A 118 25.47 -4.81 -2.39
N GLY A 119 24.34 -4.47 -1.78
CA GLY A 119 24.25 -3.79 -0.48
C GLY A 119 24.51 -2.29 -0.57
N GLU A 120 24.66 -1.73 -1.78
CA GLU A 120 24.83 -0.30 -2.00
C GLU A 120 23.58 0.47 -1.64
N ALA A 121 23.74 1.62 -0.99
CA ALA A 121 22.66 2.54 -0.67
C ALA A 121 23.12 3.98 -0.79
N ALA A 122 22.25 4.85 -1.27
CA ALA A 122 22.49 6.29 -1.35
C ALA A 122 21.27 7.07 -0.90
N ARG A 123 21.49 8.29 -0.37
CA ARG A 123 20.44 9.22 0.05
C ARG A 123 20.61 10.53 -0.69
N VAL A 124 19.50 11.03 -1.21
CA VAL A 124 19.46 12.31 -1.92
C VAL A 124 18.28 13.14 -1.44
N ARG A 125 18.36 14.46 -1.59
CA ARG A 125 17.25 15.36 -1.29
C ARG A 125 16.28 15.44 -2.46
N THR A 126 15.00 15.44 -2.15
CA THR A 126 13.90 15.63 -3.08
C THR A 126 12.93 16.70 -2.59
N ARG A 127 11.96 17.08 -3.43
CA ARG A 127 10.95 18.07 -3.05
C ARG A 127 10.10 17.57 -1.89
N VAL A 128 9.78 18.48 -0.96
CA VAL A 128 8.84 18.26 0.13
C VAL A 128 7.42 17.98 -0.40
N GLY A 129 6.64 17.25 0.35
CA GLY A 129 5.23 17.01 0.08
C GLY A 129 4.90 15.54 -0.17
N GLU A 130 5.53 14.65 0.58
CA GLU A 130 5.21 13.21 0.58
C GLU A 130 5.28 12.61 -0.84
N PRO A 131 6.45 12.62 -1.48
CA PRO A 131 6.56 12.13 -2.83
C PRO A 131 6.27 10.63 -2.91
N GLY A 132 5.25 10.26 -3.72
CA GLY A 132 5.04 8.87 -4.09
C GLY A 132 6.22 8.33 -4.87
N VAL A 133 6.47 7.02 -4.83
CA VAL A 133 7.62 6.41 -5.51
C VAL A 133 7.25 5.11 -6.21
N THR A 134 7.77 4.92 -7.41
CA THR A 134 7.78 3.66 -8.15
C THR A 134 9.19 3.36 -8.66
N VAL A 135 9.55 2.07 -8.82
CA VAL A 135 10.84 1.65 -9.37
C VAL A 135 10.61 0.79 -10.61
N LEU A 136 10.90 1.33 -11.77
CA LEU A 136 10.83 0.60 -13.03
C LEU A 136 12.10 -0.24 -13.22
N GLY A 137 11.92 -1.53 -13.51
CA GLY A 137 13.02 -2.47 -13.70
C GLY A 137 13.71 -2.36 -15.05
N GLY A 138 14.44 -3.40 -15.44
CA GLY A 138 15.19 -3.52 -16.69
C GLY A 138 16.69 -3.32 -16.52
N ALA A 139 17.41 -3.22 -17.65
CA ALA A 139 18.86 -3.04 -17.64
C ALA A 139 19.27 -1.70 -17.00
N ASP A 140 18.52 -0.64 -17.32
CA ASP A 140 18.70 0.70 -16.79
C ASP A 140 17.47 1.10 -15.96
N PRO A 141 17.38 0.71 -14.66
CA PRO A 141 16.21 0.95 -13.86
C PRO A 141 16.00 2.44 -13.57
N LEU A 142 14.75 2.82 -13.38
CA LEU A 142 14.36 4.20 -13.09
C LEU A 142 13.63 4.26 -11.73
N ALA A 143 13.95 5.28 -10.94
CA ALA A 143 13.10 5.70 -9.84
C ALA A 143 12.21 6.86 -10.32
N VAL A 144 10.91 6.73 -10.12
CA VAL A 144 9.93 7.74 -10.52
C VAL A 144 9.26 8.28 -9.28
N LEU A 145 9.40 9.57 -9.02
CA LEU A 145 8.76 10.27 -7.92
C LEU A 145 7.51 11.00 -8.41
N ARG A 146 6.38 10.75 -7.79
CA ARG A 146 5.16 11.51 -8.00
C ARG A 146 5.13 12.68 -7.02
N HIS A 147 5.16 13.89 -7.54
CA HIS A 147 5.00 15.12 -6.77
C HIS A 147 3.58 15.68 -6.93
N ARG A 148 3.11 16.38 -5.89
CA ARG A 148 1.78 16.98 -5.88
C ARG A 148 1.76 18.42 -6.35
N GLU A 149 2.73 19.24 -5.92
CA GLU A 149 2.69 20.69 -6.11
C GLU A 149 4.11 21.25 -6.30
N PRO A 150 4.48 21.66 -7.52
CA PRO A 150 3.76 21.41 -8.76
C PRO A 150 3.69 19.93 -9.11
N GLY A 151 2.55 19.51 -9.71
CA GLY A 151 2.28 18.13 -10.09
C GLY A 151 3.23 17.61 -11.16
N ALA A 152 3.91 16.51 -10.92
CA ALA A 152 4.80 15.89 -11.88
C ALA A 152 5.14 14.44 -11.52
N LEU A 153 5.54 13.67 -12.55
CA LEU A 153 6.38 12.48 -12.39
C LEU A 153 7.84 12.88 -12.68
N ALA A 154 8.67 12.88 -11.65
CA ALA A 154 10.10 13.14 -11.76
C ALA A 154 10.86 11.83 -11.96
N VAL A 155 11.55 11.71 -13.08
CA VAL A 155 12.27 10.49 -13.47
C VAL A 155 13.73 10.61 -13.12
N HIS A 156 14.26 9.66 -12.41
CA HIS A 156 15.67 9.55 -12.07
C HIS A 156 16.23 8.21 -12.57
N ARG A 157 17.43 8.22 -13.14
CA ARG A 157 18.17 6.98 -13.39
C ARG A 157 18.65 6.41 -12.05
N PHE A 158 18.32 5.16 -11.78
CA PHE A 158 18.63 4.53 -10.50
C PHE A 158 20.16 4.46 -10.24
N ALA A 159 20.93 4.24 -11.30
CA ALA A 159 22.41 4.24 -11.23
C ALA A 159 22.98 5.60 -10.82
N ASP A 160 22.41 6.71 -11.35
CA ASP A 160 22.87 8.06 -11.01
C ASP A 160 22.57 8.39 -9.53
N LEU A 161 21.43 7.89 -9.01
CA LEU A 161 21.10 8.03 -7.60
C LEU A 161 22.06 7.26 -6.69
N LEU A 162 22.39 6.00 -7.05
CA LEU A 162 23.37 5.20 -6.28
C LEU A 162 24.77 5.82 -6.31
N ALA A 163 25.15 6.43 -7.44
CA ALA A 163 26.44 7.11 -7.60
C ALA A 163 26.49 8.51 -6.95
N ALA A 164 25.41 8.96 -6.32
CA ALA A 164 25.37 10.27 -5.67
C ALA A 164 26.42 10.38 -4.54
N PRO A 165 27.13 11.51 -4.44
CA PRO A 165 28.13 11.68 -3.40
C PRO A 165 27.50 11.65 -2.00
N PRO A 166 28.27 11.27 -0.96
CA PRO A 166 27.78 11.32 0.43
C PRO A 166 27.31 12.71 0.84
N GLY A 167 26.41 12.79 1.84
CA GLY A 167 25.94 14.06 2.39
C GLY A 167 24.58 14.51 1.89
N CYS A 168 23.78 13.61 1.35
CA CYS A 168 22.42 13.89 0.88
C CYS A 168 22.34 15.06 -0.11
N PRO A 169 23.03 14.98 -1.25
CA PRO A 169 23.02 16.05 -2.24
C PRO A 169 21.61 16.23 -2.83
N LEU A 170 21.31 17.44 -3.29
CA LEU A 170 20.18 17.68 -4.17
C LEU A 170 20.50 17.10 -5.55
N VAL A 171 19.62 16.26 -6.07
CA VAL A 171 19.73 15.72 -7.43
C VAL A 171 18.61 16.26 -8.32
N THR A 172 18.98 16.62 -9.55
CA THR A 172 18.01 17.04 -10.55
C THR A 172 17.44 15.81 -11.23
N PRO A 173 16.10 15.72 -11.42
CA PRO A 173 15.52 14.64 -12.19
C PRO A 173 16.03 14.68 -13.64
N HIS A 174 16.25 13.49 -14.21
CA HIS A 174 16.66 13.33 -15.61
C HIS A 174 15.57 13.84 -16.58
N ALA A 175 14.31 13.59 -16.22
CA ALA A 175 13.13 14.05 -16.95
C ALA A 175 11.97 14.36 -16.03
N LEU A 176 11.05 15.22 -16.49
CA LEU A 176 9.80 15.57 -15.81
C LEU A 176 8.64 15.36 -16.78
N LEU A 177 7.60 14.66 -16.30
CA LEU A 177 6.31 14.60 -16.98
C LEU A 177 5.28 15.34 -16.11
N PRO A 178 4.73 16.49 -16.59
CA PRO A 178 3.75 17.26 -15.82
C PRO A 178 2.48 16.46 -15.51
N LEU A 179 1.93 16.66 -14.32
CA LEU A 179 0.63 16.16 -13.85
C LEU A 179 -0.18 17.33 -13.27
N PRO A 180 -1.49 17.19 -13.06
CA PRO A 180 -2.25 18.08 -12.19
C PRO A 180 -1.68 18.12 -10.78
N ASP A 181 -1.84 19.26 -10.08
CA ASP A 181 -1.25 19.54 -8.76
C ASP A 181 -1.88 18.73 -7.59
N ASP A 182 -2.78 17.82 -7.88
CA ASP A 182 -3.51 17.04 -6.89
C ASP A 182 -3.22 15.51 -6.95
N GLY A 183 -2.13 15.12 -7.58
CA GLY A 183 -1.71 13.71 -7.65
C GLY A 183 -1.59 13.08 -6.27
N HIS A 184 -2.22 11.90 -6.07
CA HIS A 184 -2.23 11.25 -4.76
C HIS A 184 -1.73 9.81 -4.78
N GLY A 185 -2.43 8.89 -5.40
CA GLY A 185 -2.03 7.49 -5.45
C GLY A 185 -1.22 7.17 -6.70
N ASP A 186 -0.32 6.22 -6.59
CA ASP A 186 0.44 5.69 -7.71
C ASP A 186 0.44 4.17 -7.70
N ALA A 187 0.62 3.58 -8.87
CA ALA A 187 0.78 2.15 -9.05
C ALA A 187 1.72 1.87 -10.22
N GLN A 188 2.37 0.72 -10.15
CA GLN A 188 3.28 0.22 -11.17
C GLN A 188 2.89 -1.20 -11.51
N ALA A 189 2.86 -1.53 -12.80
CA ALA A 189 2.70 -2.90 -13.23
C ALA A 189 4.04 -3.64 -13.13
N PRO A 190 4.18 -4.69 -12.30
CA PRO A 190 5.36 -5.53 -12.30
C PRO A 190 5.64 -6.08 -13.70
N GLY A 191 6.90 -5.95 -14.14
CA GLY A 191 7.32 -6.36 -15.48
C GLY A 191 6.80 -5.49 -16.61
N SER A 192 5.99 -4.45 -16.34
CA SER A 192 5.59 -3.45 -17.33
C SER A 192 6.38 -2.16 -17.20
N GLU A 193 6.43 -1.41 -18.28
CA GLU A 193 7.08 -0.09 -18.32
C GLU A 193 6.04 1.03 -18.14
N GLN A 194 4.95 0.76 -17.43
CA GLN A 194 3.88 1.73 -17.20
C GLN A 194 3.82 2.17 -15.74
N VAL A 195 3.57 3.45 -15.55
CA VAL A 195 3.28 4.09 -14.27
C VAL A 195 1.88 4.70 -14.35
N PHE A 196 1.13 4.57 -13.27
CA PHE A 196 -0.21 5.12 -13.12
C PHE A 196 -0.22 6.09 -11.94
N ALA A 197 -0.84 7.25 -12.10
CA ALA A 197 -0.99 8.25 -11.05
C ALA A 197 -2.45 8.72 -10.97
N ALA A 198 -3.05 8.64 -9.79
CA ALA A 198 -4.40 9.13 -9.53
C ALA A 198 -4.40 10.65 -9.35
N THR A 199 -5.33 11.34 -10.00
CA THR A 199 -5.58 12.78 -9.84
C THR A 199 -7.09 13.02 -9.76
N SER A 200 -7.54 14.27 -9.58
CA SER A 200 -8.97 14.60 -9.69
C SER A 200 -9.56 14.27 -11.06
N GLN A 201 -8.76 14.32 -12.11
CA GLN A 201 -9.22 14.09 -13.50
C GLN A 201 -9.37 12.60 -13.85
N GLY A 202 -8.75 11.70 -13.09
CA GLY A 202 -8.69 10.27 -13.40
C GLY A 202 -7.32 9.68 -13.13
N VAL A 203 -7.03 8.55 -13.77
CA VAL A 203 -5.74 7.89 -13.71
C VAL A 203 -4.90 8.30 -14.91
N HIS A 204 -3.84 9.05 -14.66
CA HIS A 204 -2.82 9.38 -15.66
C HIS A 204 -1.95 8.17 -15.89
N ARG A 205 -1.81 7.77 -17.14
CA ARG A 205 -0.89 6.71 -17.57
C ARG A 205 0.35 7.31 -18.17
N ALA A 206 1.50 6.78 -17.82
CA ALA A 206 2.77 7.11 -18.46
C ALA A 206 3.51 5.84 -18.81
N ARG A 207 4.10 5.80 -20.00
CA ARG A 207 4.89 4.68 -20.50
C ARG A 207 6.35 5.08 -20.60
N ARG A 208 7.22 4.21 -20.15
CA ARG A 208 8.65 4.35 -20.33
C ARG A 208 9.05 4.26 -21.81
N ARG A 209 9.92 5.18 -22.21
CA ARG A 209 10.62 5.19 -23.52
C ARG A 209 12.09 5.53 -23.29
N GLY A 210 12.93 4.49 -23.19
CA GLY A 210 14.31 4.68 -22.74
C GLY A 210 14.36 5.13 -21.27
N ASP A 211 14.85 6.31 -21.03
CA ASP A 211 15.03 6.92 -19.70
C ASP A 211 14.05 8.07 -19.41
N VAL A 212 12.97 8.19 -20.20
CA VAL A 212 11.91 9.17 -20.01
C VAL A 212 10.53 8.49 -19.92
N LEU A 213 9.55 9.22 -19.40
CA LEU A 213 8.14 8.84 -19.43
C LEU A 213 7.40 9.65 -20.47
N VAL A 214 6.53 8.98 -21.23
CA VAL A 214 5.64 9.60 -22.21
C VAL A 214 4.20 9.40 -21.73
N ALA A 215 3.43 10.49 -21.69
CA ALA A 215 2.02 10.44 -21.33
C ALA A 215 1.23 9.59 -22.32
N GLU A 216 0.31 8.79 -21.80
CA GLU A 216 -0.75 8.11 -22.53
C GLU A 216 -2.11 8.73 -22.19
N ALA A 217 -3.19 8.20 -22.77
CA ALA A 217 -4.53 8.70 -22.49
C ALA A 217 -4.91 8.53 -21.01
N VAL A 218 -5.53 9.54 -20.43
CA VAL A 218 -6.07 9.51 -19.07
C VAL A 218 -7.27 8.56 -19.02
N ILE A 219 -7.34 7.73 -18.01
CA ILE A 219 -8.49 6.88 -17.72
C ILE A 219 -9.42 7.66 -16.78
N PRO A 220 -10.62 8.10 -17.23
CA PRO A 220 -11.50 8.91 -16.39
C PRO A 220 -12.10 8.06 -15.25
N TRP A 221 -12.48 8.72 -14.15
CA TRP A 221 -13.16 8.04 -13.05
C TRP A 221 -14.54 7.49 -13.42
N ALA A 222 -15.15 7.98 -14.49
CA ALA A 222 -16.52 7.68 -14.90
C ALA A 222 -17.57 7.98 -13.79
N SER A 223 -17.22 8.87 -12.86
CA SER A 223 -18.00 9.30 -11.71
C SER A 223 -17.56 10.72 -11.31
N PRO A 224 -18.45 11.53 -10.69
CA PRO A 224 -18.03 12.82 -10.10
C PRO A 224 -17.18 12.63 -8.84
N ALA A 225 -17.15 11.42 -8.24
CA ALA A 225 -16.30 11.07 -7.13
C ALA A 225 -14.86 10.83 -7.59
N ARG A 226 -13.88 10.90 -6.67
CA ARG A 226 -12.46 10.73 -7.01
C ARG A 226 -11.82 9.61 -6.19
N GLY A 227 -10.79 9.00 -6.80
CA GLY A 227 -9.90 8.04 -6.15
C GLY A 227 -8.69 8.72 -5.50
N TRP A 228 -8.18 8.13 -4.43
CA TRP A 228 -7.06 8.65 -3.65
C TRP A 228 -5.85 7.74 -3.66
N TYR A 229 -6.00 6.50 -4.01
CA TYR A 229 -4.93 5.51 -4.12
C TYR A 229 -5.23 4.55 -5.27
N LEU A 230 -4.24 3.83 -5.71
CA LEU A 230 -4.37 2.82 -6.75
C LEU A 230 -3.81 1.49 -6.29
N ARG A 231 -4.42 0.41 -6.75
CA ARG A 231 -3.88 -0.93 -6.67
C ARG A 231 -3.91 -1.57 -8.05
N LEU A 232 -2.82 -2.18 -8.44
CA LEU A 232 -2.80 -2.98 -9.65
C LEU A 232 -2.91 -4.46 -9.30
N ASP A 233 -3.93 -5.09 -9.82
CA ASP A 233 -4.04 -6.54 -9.86
C ASP A 233 -3.34 -7.05 -11.11
N THR A 234 -2.14 -7.55 -10.93
CA THR A 234 -1.32 -8.05 -12.05
C THR A 234 -1.85 -9.33 -12.66
N ARG A 235 -2.56 -10.15 -11.89
CA ARG A 235 -3.17 -11.40 -12.39
C ARG A 235 -4.38 -11.12 -13.26
N ARG A 236 -5.26 -10.21 -12.81
CA ARG A 236 -6.45 -9.78 -13.56
C ARG A 236 -6.17 -8.66 -14.55
N GLN A 237 -4.94 -8.12 -14.56
CA GLN A 237 -4.54 -6.96 -15.38
C GLN A 237 -5.53 -5.80 -15.23
N ALA A 238 -5.78 -5.42 -13.99
CA ALA A 238 -6.80 -4.44 -13.66
C ALA A 238 -6.33 -3.46 -12.57
N LEU A 239 -6.72 -2.20 -12.71
CA LEU A 239 -6.55 -1.18 -11.68
C LEU A 239 -7.78 -1.16 -10.77
N TRP A 240 -7.53 -0.97 -9.48
CA TRP A 240 -8.54 -0.88 -8.44
C TRP A 240 -8.33 0.34 -7.56
N THR A 241 -9.43 0.98 -7.18
CA THR A 241 -9.46 1.99 -6.12
C THR A 241 -10.86 2.12 -5.55
N THR A 242 -10.99 2.94 -4.50
CA THR A 242 -12.27 3.40 -3.99
C THR A 242 -12.47 4.85 -4.41
N LEU A 243 -13.59 5.15 -5.05
CA LEU A 243 -14.02 6.52 -5.31
C LEU A 243 -14.87 7.00 -4.13
N ARG A 244 -14.54 8.14 -3.59
CA ARG A 244 -15.31 8.79 -2.53
C ARG A 244 -16.01 10.02 -3.08
N GLY A 245 -17.30 10.14 -2.80
CA GLY A 245 -18.13 11.28 -3.15
C GLY A 245 -19.02 11.69 -1.97
N GLY A 246 -19.90 12.65 -2.23
CA GLY A 246 -20.78 13.24 -1.22
C GLY A 246 -20.27 14.60 -0.74
N ASP A 247 -20.86 15.10 0.34
CA ASP A 247 -20.48 16.38 0.94
C ASP A 247 -19.02 16.30 1.45
N PRO A 248 -18.14 17.24 1.09
CA PRO A 248 -16.74 17.24 1.53
C PRO A 248 -16.56 17.52 3.04
N ASP A 249 -17.59 18.00 3.75
CA ASP A 249 -17.53 18.21 5.18
C ASP A 249 -17.22 16.88 5.90
N PRO A 250 -16.08 16.80 6.64
CA PRO A 250 -15.70 15.58 7.35
C PRO A 250 -16.70 15.19 8.46
N LEU A 251 -17.53 16.10 8.97
CA LEU A 251 -18.59 15.77 9.92
C LEU A 251 -19.74 14.99 9.26
N ARG A 252 -19.86 15.05 7.95
CA ARG A 252 -20.84 14.33 7.14
C ARG A 252 -20.34 12.96 6.65
N TRP A 253 -19.17 12.50 7.13
CA TRP A 253 -18.56 11.25 6.70
C TRP A 253 -19.47 10.01 6.75
N PRO A 254 -20.45 9.87 7.66
CA PRO A 254 -21.37 8.75 7.61
C PRO A 254 -22.23 8.71 6.34
N GLU A 255 -22.38 9.85 5.67
CA GLU A 255 -23.17 10.00 4.44
C GLU A 255 -22.30 9.95 3.17
N TRP A 256 -20.98 9.91 3.31
CA TRP A 256 -20.08 9.81 2.14
C TRP A 256 -20.40 8.57 1.31
N THR A 257 -20.55 8.77 0.02
CA THR A 257 -20.75 7.66 -0.92
C THR A 257 -19.41 7.04 -1.29
N ASN A 258 -19.39 5.72 -1.43
CA ASN A 258 -18.19 5.00 -1.85
C ASN A 258 -18.52 4.03 -2.98
N GLN A 259 -17.67 4.01 -4.00
CA GLN A 259 -17.76 3.08 -5.12
C GLN A 259 -16.43 2.37 -5.30
N ALA A 260 -16.44 1.06 -5.45
CA ALA A 260 -15.30 0.34 -6.00
C ALA A 260 -15.19 0.71 -7.48
N TRP A 261 -14.04 1.24 -7.86
CA TRP A 261 -13.69 1.51 -9.25
C TRP A 261 -12.71 0.44 -9.72
N HIS A 262 -13.09 -0.24 -10.80
CA HIS A 262 -12.32 -1.29 -11.41
C HIS A 262 -12.14 -0.98 -12.89
N HIS A 263 -10.89 -0.99 -13.37
CA HIS A 263 -10.57 -0.76 -14.77
C HIS A 263 -9.69 -1.86 -15.33
N GLU A 264 -10.20 -2.59 -16.31
CA GLU A 264 -9.48 -3.65 -17.01
C GLU A 264 -8.53 -3.04 -18.04
N LEU A 265 -7.23 -3.24 -17.88
CA LEU A 265 -6.22 -2.64 -18.77
C LEU A 265 -6.25 -3.20 -20.20
N GLY A 266 -6.64 -4.47 -20.37
CA GLY A 266 -6.67 -5.12 -21.67
C GLY A 266 -7.87 -4.71 -22.52
N THR A 267 -9.04 -4.56 -21.90
CA THR A 267 -10.30 -4.23 -22.61
C THR A 267 -10.66 -2.76 -22.55
N GLY A 268 -10.09 -2.01 -21.59
CA GLY A 268 -10.45 -0.63 -21.30
C GLY A 268 -11.81 -0.49 -20.59
N ARG A 269 -12.43 -1.60 -20.15
CA ARG A 269 -13.72 -1.58 -19.46
C ARG A 269 -13.58 -1.05 -18.04
N THR A 270 -14.41 -0.10 -17.67
CA THR A 270 -14.54 0.43 -16.30
C THR A 270 -15.85 -0.03 -15.69
N LEU A 271 -15.78 -0.55 -14.46
CA LEU A 271 -16.94 -0.92 -13.66
C LEU A 271 -16.95 -0.11 -12.37
N LEU A 272 -18.15 0.27 -11.96
CA LEU A 272 -18.42 0.94 -10.68
C LEU A 272 -19.39 0.05 -9.88
N THR A 273 -19.02 -0.27 -8.64
CA THR A 273 -19.88 -1.03 -7.73
C THR A 273 -20.07 -0.24 -6.46
N ASP A 274 -21.32 -0.03 -6.02
CA ASP A 274 -21.64 0.69 -4.80
C ASP A 274 -21.18 -0.08 -3.55
N LEU A 275 -20.40 0.58 -2.69
CA LEU A 275 -19.92 0.07 -1.42
C LEU A 275 -20.73 0.60 -0.22
N GLY A 276 -21.72 1.46 -0.47
CA GLY A 276 -22.55 2.08 0.55
C GLY A 276 -21.92 3.28 1.26
N PRO A 277 -22.69 3.91 2.17
CA PRO A 277 -22.25 5.11 2.87
C PRO A 277 -21.23 4.81 3.96
N GLY A 278 -20.47 5.84 4.35
CA GLY A 278 -19.46 5.76 5.41
C GLY A 278 -18.04 5.94 4.93
N LEU A 279 -17.08 5.33 5.65
CA LEU A 279 -15.67 5.39 5.34
C LEU A 279 -15.20 4.05 4.76
N VAL A 280 -14.85 4.01 3.50
CA VAL A 280 -14.08 2.93 2.89
C VAL A 280 -12.67 3.43 2.66
N PHE A 281 -11.71 2.88 3.36
CA PHE A 281 -10.34 3.41 3.40
C PHE A 281 -9.32 2.49 2.74
N ARG A 282 -9.52 1.18 2.80
CA ARG A 282 -8.56 0.19 2.28
C ARG A 282 -9.25 -0.90 1.47
N LEU A 283 -8.49 -1.45 0.54
CA LEU A 283 -8.86 -2.66 -0.18
C LEU A 283 -7.70 -3.66 -0.19
N ALA A 284 -8.02 -4.92 -0.39
CA ALA A 284 -7.04 -5.99 -0.56
C ALA A 284 -7.44 -6.90 -1.73
N LEU A 285 -6.43 -7.42 -2.43
CA LEU A 285 -6.60 -8.26 -3.60
C LEU A 285 -6.35 -9.72 -3.22
N ALA A 286 -7.41 -10.54 -3.17
CA ALA A 286 -7.34 -11.97 -3.05
C ALA A 286 -7.34 -12.63 -4.44
N ARG A 287 -7.17 -13.96 -4.50
CA ARG A 287 -7.08 -14.71 -5.76
C ARG A 287 -8.24 -14.43 -6.71
N CYS A 288 -9.47 -14.49 -6.21
CA CYS A 288 -10.69 -14.34 -7.01
C CYS A 288 -11.58 -13.17 -6.56
N HIS A 289 -11.26 -12.52 -5.44
CA HIS A 289 -12.05 -11.46 -4.84
C HIS A 289 -11.22 -10.22 -4.57
N THR A 290 -11.90 -9.07 -4.58
CA THR A 290 -11.35 -7.81 -4.02
C THR A 290 -12.13 -7.50 -2.76
N ALA A 291 -11.41 -7.35 -1.64
CA ALA A 291 -11.98 -7.10 -0.33
C ALA A 291 -11.90 -5.62 0.03
N PHE A 292 -12.97 -5.09 0.60
CA PHE A 292 -13.06 -3.73 1.14
C PHE A 292 -13.55 -3.79 2.57
N THR A 293 -13.08 -2.87 3.42
CA THR A 293 -13.66 -2.65 4.74
C THR A 293 -14.41 -1.33 4.75
N ARG A 294 -15.68 -1.37 5.15
CA ARG A 294 -16.49 -0.19 5.37
C ARG A 294 -16.68 0.02 6.86
N VAL A 295 -16.36 1.21 7.34
CA VAL A 295 -16.59 1.66 8.72
C VAL A 295 -17.79 2.61 8.69
N HIS A 296 -18.77 2.38 9.58
CA HIS A 296 -19.96 3.22 9.68
C HIS A 296 -20.51 3.19 11.12
N PRO A 297 -21.05 4.31 11.65
CA PRO A 297 -21.60 4.34 13.02
C PRO A 297 -22.71 3.32 13.30
N ASP A 298 -23.41 2.86 12.25
CA ASP A 298 -24.50 1.87 12.38
C ASP A 298 -24.02 0.41 12.19
N GLY A 299 -22.74 0.21 11.93
CA GLY A 299 -22.13 -1.10 11.75
C GLY A 299 -21.16 -1.17 10.61
N ASP A 300 -20.08 -1.91 10.82
CA ASP A 300 -19.00 -2.11 9.86
C ASP A 300 -19.24 -3.37 9.04
N ASP A 301 -18.72 -3.36 7.80
CA ASP A 301 -18.77 -4.53 6.90
C ASP A 301 -17.42 -4.87 6.30
N LEU A 302 -17.21 -6.16 6.07
CA LEU A 302 -16.34 -6.68 5.04
C LEU A 302 -17.15 -6.86 3.75
N ILE A 303 -16.70 -6.26 2.67
CA ILE A 303 -17.36 -6.33 1.36
C ILE A 303 -16.43 -7.07 0.41
N LEU A 304 -16.91 -8.17 -0.17
CA LEU A 304 -16.16 -8.98 -1.15
C LEU A 304 -16.79 -8.80 -2.53
N LEU A 305 -15.98 -8.33 -3.48
CA LEU A 305 -16.36 -8.24 -4.89
C LEU A 305 -15.76 -9.42 -5.65
N GLY A 306 -16.60 -10.22 -6.28
CA GLY A 306 -16.20 -11.25 -7.23
C GLY A 306 -15.78 -10.66 -8.59
N ALA A 307 -15.23 -11.50 -9.46
CA ALA A 307 -14.86 -11.11 -10.81
C ALA A 307 -16.07 -10.70 -11.70
N ASP A 308 -17.26 -11.15 -11.36
CA ASP A 308 -18.54 -10.79 -11.97
C ASP A 308 -19.08 -9.41 -11.52
N GLY A 309 -18.40 -8.76 -10.56
CA GLY A 309 -18.84 -7.51 -9.94
C GLY A 309 -19.93 -7.69 -8.87
N ALA A 310 -20.30 -8.93 -8.55
CA ALA A 310 -21.25 -9.20 -7.46
C ALA A 310 -20.60 -8.88 -6.11
N ALA A 311 -21.32 -8.08 -5.29
CA ALA A 311 -20.89 -7.70 -3.96
C ALA A 311 -21.58 -8.59 -2.90
N ARG A 312 -20.77 -9.21 -2.04
CA ARG A 312 -21.24 -9.88 -0.83
C ARG A 312 -20.80 -9.09 0.39
N ARG A 313 -21.70 -8.93 1.37
CA ARG A 313 -21.45 -8.14 2.59
C ARG A 313 -21.54 -9.04 3.82
N PHE A 314 -20.55 -8.89 4.68
CA PHE A 314 -20.45 -9.63 5.94
C PHE A 314 -20.28 -8.63 7.08
N PRO A 315 -21.23 -8.59 8.05
CA PRO A 315 -21.14 -7.67 9.17
C PRO A 315 -19.90 -8.00 10.03
N LEU A 316 -19.20 -6.95 10.45
CA LEU A 316 -18.04 -7.05 11.33
C LEU A 316 -18.41 -6.57 12.74
N PRO A 317 -17.86 -7.17 13.82
CA PRO A 317 -18.07 -6.69 15.16
C PRO A 317 -17.63 -5.23 15.34
N GLY A 318 -18.36 -4.42 16.09
CA GLY A 318 -18.01 -3.03 16.39
C GLY A 318 -16.62 -2.90 17.01
N MET A 319 -15.98 -1.76 16.81
CA MET A 319 -14.64 -1.45 17.38
C MET A 319 -14.74 -0.43 18.50
N ASP A 320 -14.04 -0.65 19.61
CA ASP A 320 -13.80 0.40 20.60
C ASP A 320 -12.89 1.47 20.00
N GLY A 321 -13.21 2.75 20.22
CA GLY A 321 -12.46 3.86 19.65
C GLY A 321 -12.69 4.07 18.14
N ALA A 322 -13.73 3.46 17.55
CA ALA A 322 -14.13 3.76 16.17
C ALA A 322 -14.64 5.21 16.04
N PRO A 323 -14.55 5.80 14.83
CA PRO A 323 -15.15 7.10 14.57
C PRO A 323 -16.65 7.10 14.87
N GLY A 324 -17.11 8.08 15.65
CA GLY A 324 -18.51 8.22 16.04
C GLY A 324 -19.28 9.23 15.19
N ARG A 325 -20.60 9.25 15.36
CA ARG A 325 -21.45 10.33 14.81
C ARG A 325 -21.12 11.64 15.53
N GLY A 326 -21.05 12.73 14.79
CA GLY A 326 -20.75 14.08 15.31
C GLY A 326 -19.28 14.43 15.45
N GLY A 327 -18.37 13.48 15.18
CA GLY A 327 -16.94 13.71 15.00
C GLY A 327 -16.48 13.45 13.59
N THR A 328 -15.24 13.81 13.26
CA THR A 328 -14.64 13.49 11.97
C THR A 328 -14.19 12.02 11.92
N PRO A 329 -14.03 11.41 10.74
CA PRO A 329 -13.54 10.03 10.65
C PRO A 329 -12.08 9.89 11.06
N TRP A 330 -11.38 11.00 11.25
CA TRP A 330 -9.98 11.07 11.64
C TRP A 330 -9.75 11.13 13.14
N GLU A 331 -10.78 11.49 13.91
CA GLU A 331 -10.73 11.54 15.37
C GLU A 331 -10.77 10.14 16.01
N GLY A 332 -11.35 9.19 15.33
CA GLY A 332 -11.33 7.80 15.78
C GLY A 332 -9.92 7.22 15.72
N VAL A 333 -9.44 6.70 16.85
CA VAL A 333 -8.12 6.04 16.93
C VAL A 333 -8.13 4.73 16.16
N GLN A 334 -9.29 4.08 16.06
CA GLN A 334 -9.38 2.74 15.49
C GLN A 334 -9.97 2.74 14.09
N ARG A 335 -9.31 2.00 13.21
CA ARG A 335 -9.71 1.73 11.83
C ARG A 335 -9.55 0.25 11.54
N ARG A 336 -10.12 -0.20 10.43
CA ARG A 336 -9.92 -1.57 9.97
C ARG A 336 -8.83 -1.60 8.90
N ALA A 337 -7.79 -2.39 9.16
CA ALA A 337 -6.89 -2.84 8.11
C ALA A 337 -7.46 -4.09 7.45
N VAL A 338 -7.20 -4.27 6.17
CA VAL A 338 -7.53 -5.47 5.41
C VAL A 338 -6.32 -5.90 4.61
N ALA A 339 -6.03 -7.18 4.57
CA ALA A 339 -4.98 -7.77 3.75
C ALA A 339 -5.44 -9.06 3.11
N ALA A 340 -4.91 -9.34 1.94
CA ALA A 340 -5.07 -10.58 1.20
C ALA A 340 -3.79 -10.81 0.38
N SER A 341 -3.71 -11.93 -0.31
CA SER A 341 -2.67 -12.18 -1.30
C SER A 341 -3.31 -12.67 -2.60
N PRO A 342 -2.87 -12.20 -3.77
CA PRO A 342 -3.33 -12.73 -5.05
C PRO A 342 -3.13 -14.23 -5.23
N GLY A 343 -2.24 -14.84 -4.45
CA GLY A 343 -2.01 -16.29 -4.41
C GLY A 343 -2.95 -17.06 -3.48
N SER A 344 -3.83 -16.39 -2.71
CA SER A 344 -4.62 -16.99 -1.63
C SER A 344 -6.10 -16.56 -1.69
N ASP A 345 -6.98 -17.44 -1.18
CA ASP A 345 -8.40 -17.14 -0.97
C ASP A 345 -8.69 -16.66 0.46
N TRP A 346 -7.64 -16.37 1.25
CA TRP A 346 -7.78 -15.88 2.62
C TRP A 346 -7.69 -14.36 2.68
N ILE A 347 -8.50 -13.78 3.56
CA ILE A 347 -8.53 -12.34 3.86
C ILE A 347 -8.34 -12.18 5.36
N ALA A 348 -7.50 -11.22 5.74
CA ALA A 348 -7.34 -10.81 7.12
C ALA A 348 -7.93 -9.41 7.32
N VAL A 349 -8.72 -9.23 8.39
CA VAL A 349 -9.34 -7.94 8.75
C VAL A 349 -9.12 -7.66 10.22
N THR A 350 -8.66 -6.45 10.59
CA THR A 350 -8.46 -6.10 11.99
C THR A 350 -9.74 -5.60 12.67
N ARG A 351 -9.83 -5.88 13.97
CA ARG A 351 -10.65 -5.18 14.95
C ARG A 351 -9.72 -4.47 15.92
N GLY A 352 -9.23 -3.31 15.47
CA GLY A 352 -8.04 -2.65 16.01
C GLY A 352 -8.06 -2.44 17.52
N GLY A 353 -9.09 -1.79 18.09
CA GLY A 353 -9.20 -1.51 19.51
C GLY A 353 -9.23 -2.73 20.43
N HIS A 354 -9.45 -3.92 19.86
CA HIS A 354 -9.49 -5.18 20.60
C HIS A 354 -8.23 -6.05 20.38
N GLY A 355 -7.31 -5.63 19.51
CA GLY A 355 -6.15 -6.43 19.12
C GLY A 355 -6.50 -7.71 18.36
N GLU A 356 -7.70 -7.79 17.79
CA GLU A 356 -8.20 -8.97 17.09
C GLU A 356 -7.93 -8.89 15.58
N VAL A 357 -7.66 -10.04 14.99
CA VAL A 357 -7.54 -10.21 13.54
C VAL A 357 -8.50 -11.31 13.11
N HIS A 358 -9.46 -10.99 12.26
CA HIS A 358 -10.38 -11.96 11.66
C HIS A 358 -9.74 -12.56 10.41
N ILE A 359 -9.62 -13.88 10.34
CA ILE A 359 -9.15 -14.61 9.17
C ILE A 359 -10.38 -15.23 8.50
N VAL A 360 -10.68 -14.78 7.29
CA VAL A 360 -11.93 -15.07 6.57
C VAL A 360 -11.60 -15.75 5.24
N ASP A 361 -12.32 -16.79 4.93
CA ASP A 361 -12.33 -17.42 3.61
C ASP A 361 -13.08 -16.52 2.61
N ALA A 362 -12.40 -16.10 1.54
CA ALA A 362 -12.96 -15.17 0.55
C ALA A 362 -14.08 -15.79 -0.27
N GLU A 363 -14.08 -17.13 -0.45
CA GLU A 363 -15.10 -17.82 -1.24
C GLU A 363 -16.41 -17.94 -0.47
N THR A 364 -16.35 -18.29 0.81
CA THR A 364 -17.55 -18.55 1.63
C THR A 364 -17.95 -17.37 2.53
N GLY A 365 -16.99 -16.49 2.85
CA GLY A 365 -17.16 -15.45 3.88
C GLY A 365 -17.08 -16.01 5.31
N HIS A 366 -16.75 -17.29 5.48
CA HIS A 366 -16.66 -17.92 6.79
C HIS A 366 -15.39 -17.47 7.51
N GLU A 367 -15.56 -17.08 8.79
CA GLU A 367 -14.43 -16.78 9.67
C GLU A 367 -13.80 -18.08 10.17
N ALA A 368 -12.57 -18.38 9.74
CA ALA A 368 -11.83 -19.57 10.13
C ALA A 368 -11.16 -19.42 11.49
N ALA A 369 -10.64 -18.23 11.81
CA ALA A 369 -9.97 -17.95 13.06
C ALA A 369 -10.07 -16.48 13.45
N ARG A 370 -9.89 -16.20 14.76
CA ARG A 370 -9.86 -14.86 15.34
C ARG A 370 -8.76 -14.74 16.39
N PRO A 371 -7.49 -14.78 16.00
CA PRO A 371 -6.41 -14.57 16.94
C PRO A 371 -6.52 -13.18 17.60
N ARG A 372 -6.16 -13.12 18.89
CA ARG A 372 -6.12 -11.90 19.67
C ARG A 372 -4.70 -11.64 20.16
N LEU A 373 -4.19 -10.48 19.83
CA LEU A 373 -2.91 -9.97 20.31
C LEU A 373 -3.07 -9.37 21.71
N SER A 374 -1.97 -9.25 22.43
CA SER A 374 -1.97 -8.73 23.81
C SER A 374 -2.21 -7.22 23.93
N THR A 375 -2.07 -6.50 22.81
CA THR A 375 -2.21 -5.03 22.73
C THR A 375 -3.23 -4.66 21.66
N PRO A 376 -3.91 -3.50 21.79
CA PRO A 376 -4.73 -2.97 20.71
C PRO A 376 -3.87 -2.62 19.49
N LEU A 377 -4.44 -2.77 18.30
CA LEU A 377 -3.80 -2.36 17.05
C LEU A 377 -4.24 -0.94 16.71
N HIS A 378 -3.46 0.06 17.11
CA HIS A 378 -3.74 1.46 16.80
C HIS A 378 -3.84 1.67 15.29
N HIS A 379 -4.79 2.45 14.84
CA HIS A 379 -5.12 2.69 13.43
C HIS A 379 -5.39 1.41 12.61
N GLY A 380 -5.69 0.29 13.31
CA GLY A 380 -5.87 -1.03 12.71
C GLY A 380 -4.57 -1.80 12.48
N GLY A 381 -3.41 -1.24 12.79
CA GLY A 381 -2.10 -1.79 12.46
C GLY A 381 -1.84 -1.85 10.96
N HIS A 382 -0.74 -2.50 10.57
CA HIS A 382 -0.50 -2.89 9.18
C HIS A 382 -0.55 -4.40 9.06
N LEU A 383 -1.15 -4.87 7.98
CA LEU A 383 -1.28 -6.29 7.66
C LEU A 383 -0.65 -6.55 6.29
N THR A 384 -0.01 -7.70 6.13
CA THR A 384 0.28 -8.27 4.82
C THR A 384 0.18 -9.78 4.86
N LEU A 385 -0.57 -10.35 3.94
CA LEU A 385 -0.71 -11.80 3.78
C LEU A 385 0.20 -12.26 2.65
N ARG A 386 1.04 -13.28 2.91
CA ARG A 386 2.02 -13.78 1.95
C ARG A 386 1.86 -15.26 1.71
N VAL A 387 2.15 -15.66 0.48
CA VAL A 387 2.33 -17.06 0.07
C VAL A 387 3.75 -17.19 -0.50
N GLN A 388 4.45 -18.25 -0.17
CA GLN A 388 5.89 -18.41 -0.50
C GLN A 388 6.22 -18.20 -1.97
N ASN A 389 5.31 -18.55 -2.87
CA ASN A 389 5.50 -18.43 -4.32
C ASN A 389 4.87 -17.17 -4.92
N ASP A 390 4.37 -16.24 -4.11
CA ASP A 390 3.88 -14.96 -4.61
C ASP A 390 5.03 -14.16 -5.22
N GLY A 391 4.79 -13.60 -6.40
CA GLY A 391 5.69 -12.62 -7.01
C GLY A 391 5.78 -11.33 -6.19
N ALA A 392 6.43 -10.32 -6.76
CA ALA A 392 6.44 -8.95 -6.21
C ALA A 392 5.09 -8.23 -6.37
N ASP A 393 4.01 -8.96 -6.63
CA ASP A 393 2.63 -8.48 -6.75
C ASP A 393 2.08 -8.07 -5.38
N GLY A 394 2.93 -7.44 -4.61
CA GLY A 394 2.62 -7.03 -3.29
C GLY A 394 1.92 -5.70 -3.30
N ASP A 395 0.87 -5.72 -2.57
CA ASP A 395 0.18 -4.56 -2.05
C ASP A 395 1.18 -3.69 -1.25
N PRO A 396 1.63 -2.53 -1.73
CA PRO A 396 2.26 -1.58 -0.83
C PRO A 396 1.15 -1.10 0.10
N VAL A 397 1.05 -1.74 1.28
CA VAL A 397 0.09 -1.39 2.32
C VAL A 397 0.59 -0.12 3.01
N GLY A 398 0.43 0.98 2.34
CA GLY A 398 0.68 2.29 2.86
C GLY A 398 -0.35 3.27 2.32
N ARG A 399 -1.43 3.49 3.06
CA ARG A 399 -2.46 4.55 3.20
C ARG A 399 -3.86 4.04 3.25
#